data_663dbd03ac83aa1242e24b59c78e68f2
#
_entry.id   663dbd03ac83aa1242e24b59c78e68f2
#
_cell.length_a   1.000
_cell.length_b   1.000
_cell.length_c   1.000
_cell.angle_alpha   90.00
_cell.angle_beta   90.00
_cell.angle_gamma   90.00
#
_symmetry.space_group_name_H-M   'P 1'
#
loop_
_entity.id
_entity.type
_entity.pdbx_description
1 polymer ?
#
loop_
_entity_poly.entity_id
_entity_poly.type
_entity_poly.pdbx_seq_one_letter_code
_entity_poly.pdbx_strand_id
1 'polypeptide(L)'
;MRAVIALLALLVVSSGYFINDSFAEISENQAFLLEGSGFAVTEEFIKISEIDLGLSSQDQRGSTINFLAEDGFITLTDKEFLISNLEGKFLREGKYIRINGEIESSRGFDTSISFFGRLVEESKDASVYGFTGRITTSDETYKIIYTTKLSTLSKIDTTSTITEESNDITLHILRGSSSQGIIDSYIDASSIRDQAVSTQSSDDSLRLRYFSQDRISVEPNSSITIINDDVVSHTVFSGKENYGDRHDPFTADGRIATDAIEPGKSIVITFDDAGFYRLYDPDYPWMKIVAYVFPDSDSIVLGEGQNSGN
;
A
#
# COMPACT_ATOMS: atom_id res chain seq x y z
N MET A 1 42.17 22.58 44.26
CA MET A 1 42.37 22.50 42.80
C MET A 1 42.12 21.11 42.23
N ARG A 2 42.68 20.02 42.74
CA ARG A 2 42.48 18.66 42.21
C ARG A 2 41.03 18.16 42.25
N ALA A 3 40.24 18.49 43.28
CA ALA A 3 38.85 18.09 43.40
C ALA A 3 37.92 18.81 42.39
N VAL A 4 38.20 20.07 42.04
CA VAL A 4 37.44 20.86 41.05
C VAL A 4 37.69 20.34 39.65
N ILE A 5 38.92 19.88 39.34
CA ILE A 5 39.24 19.30 38.04
C ILE A 5 38.55 17.94 37.86
N ALA A 6 38.44 17.13 38.91
CA ALA A 6 37.73 15.85 38.89
C ALA A 6 36.20 16.06 38.67
N LEU A 7 35.60 17.08 39.28
CA LEU A 7 34.18 17.40 39.10
C LEU A 7 33.87 17.93 37.69
N LEU A 8 34.79 18.74 37.11
CA LEU A 8 34.65 19.22 35.73
C LEU A 8 34.82 18.08 34.71
N ALA A 9 35.71 17.12 34.96
CA ALA A 9 35.88 15.92 34.13
C ALA A 9 34.63 15.03 34.17
N LEU A 10 34.00 14.90 35.34
CA LEU A 10 32.74 14.12 35.47
C LEU A 10 31.58 14.78 34.72
N LEU A 11 31.49 16.14 34.73
CA LEU A 11 30.49 16.88 34.01
C LEU A 11 30.65 16.78 32.49
N VAL A 12 31.88 16.72 31.98
CA VAL A 12 32.17 16.56 30.56
C VAL A 12 31.85 15.13 30.08
N VAL A 13 32.05 14.12 30.93
CA VAL A 13 31.74 12.72 30.61
C VAL A 13 30.21 12.49 30.64
N SER A 14 29.47 13.18 31.52
CA SER A 14 28.00 13.05 31.57
C SER A 14 27.28 13.81 30.45
N SER A 15 27.91 14.79 29.82
CA SER A 15 27.34 15.51 28.67
C SER A 15 27.59 14.84 27.30
N GLY A 16 28.38 13.76 27.28
CA GLY A 16 28.77 13.06 26.05
C GLY A 16 27.92 11.84 25.68
N TYR A 17 26.90 11.50 26.45
CA TYR A 17 26.03 10.35 26.18
C TYR A 17 24.59 10.74 25.96
N PHE A 18 24.33 11.84 25.27
CA PHE A 18 23.09 11.93 24.49
C PHE A 18 23.39 11.29 23.14
N ILE A 19 23.36 9.97 23.10
CA ILE A 19 23.12 9.26 21.86
C ILE A 19 21.70 9.69 21.49
N ASN A 20 21.59 10.63 20.55
CA ASN A 20 20.34 10.81 19.83
C ASN A 20 20.18 9.52 19.02
N ASP A 21 19.58 8.51 19.62
CA ASP A 21 18.89 7.48 18.85
C ASP A 21 17.82 8.25 18.07
N SER A 22 18.11 8.60 16.82
CA SER A 22 17.12 9.16 15.93
C SER A 22 16.17 7.99 15.59
N PHE A 23 15.10 7.89 16.34
CA PHE A 23 13.95 7.07 15.98
C PHE A 23 13.44 7.51 14.61
N ALA A 24 12.74 6.65 13.92
CA ALA A 24 12.11 6.99 12.65
C ALA A 24 11.12 8.15 12.85
N GLU A 25 11.59 9.38 12.73
CA GLU A 25 10.78 10.58 12.91
C GLU A 25 9.77 10.68 11.77
N ILE A 26 8.49 10.57 12.10
CA ILE A 26 7.41 10.77 11.14
C ILE A 26 7.39 12.26 10.77
N SER A 27 7.58 12.56 9.49
CA SER A 27 7.53 13.90 8.94
C SER A 27 6.57 13.99 7.74
N GLU A 28 6.34 15.19 7.24
CA GLU A 28 5.58 15.41 6.01
C GLU A 28 6.33 14.89 4.78
N ASN A 29 5.58 14.56 3.71
CA ASN A 29 6.11 14.04 2.45
C ASN A 29 6.95 12.77 2.61
N GLN A 30 6.47 11.85 3.41
CA GLN A 30 7.02 10.51 3.57
C GLN A 30 6.01 9.46 3.17
N ALA A 31 6.51 8.33 2.69
CA ALA A 31 5.74 7.15 2.43
C ALA A 31 6.01 6.08 3.49
N PHE A 32 4.95 5.38 3.87
CA PHE A 32 4.99 4.34 4.89
C PHE A 32 4.21 3.12 4.43
N LEU A 33 4.61 1.96 4.93
CA LEU A 33 3.85 0.72 4.85
C LEU A 33 3.38 0.35 6.25
N LEU A 34 2.07 0.20 6.44
CA LEU A 34 1.44 -0.25 7.67
C LEU A 34 0.91 -1.67 7.45
N GLU A 35 1.59 -2.65 8.02
CA GLU A 35 1.25 -4.06 7.91
C GLU A 35 0.90 -4.63 9.27
N GLY A 36 -0.05 -5.54 9.32
CA GLY A 36 -0.34 -6.21 10.58
C GLY A 36 -1.51 -7.17 10.52
N SER A 37 -1.69 -7.85 11.62
CA SER A 37 -2.76 -8.84 11.77
C SER A 37 -3.35 -8.81 13.16
N GLY A 38 -4.49 -9.47 13.30
CA GLY A 38 -5.18 -9.60 14.56
C GLY A 38 -6.55 -10.21 14.41
N PHE A 39 -7.52 -9.65 15.14
CA PHE A 39 -8.84 -10.24 15.23
C PHE A 39 -9.93 -9.21 14.99
N ALA A 40 -10.96 -9.65 14.27
CA ALA A 40 -12.24 -8.98 14.14
C ALA A 40 -13.27 -9.77 14.94
N VAL A 41 -13.88 -9.12 15.92
CA VAL A 41 -14.73 -9.75 16.94
C VAL A 41 -16.15 -9.20 16.85
N THR A 42 -17.13 -10.08 16.76
CA THR A 42 -18.56 -9.79 16.95
C THR A 42 -19.06 -10.45 18.24
N GLU A 43 -20.35 -10.41 18.50
CA GLU A 43 -20.94 -11.13 19.65
C GLU A 43 -20.89 -12.65 19.45
N GLU A 44 -20.89 -13.13 18.21
CA GLU A 44 -20.99 -14.55 17.88
C GLU A 44 -19.66 -15.15 17.43
N PHE A 45 -18.77 -14.36 16.78
CA PHE A 45 -17.59 -14.88 16.09
C PHE A 45 -16.32 -14.07 16.39
N ILE A 46 -15.20 -14.79 16.32
CA ILE A 46 -13.86 -14.19 16.22
C ILE A 46 -13.29 -14.62 14.88
N LYS A 47 -12.93 -13.65 14.07
CA LYS A 47 -12.31 -13.85 12.74
C LYS A 47 -10.88 -13.35 12.76
N ILE A 48 -10.02 -14.00 11.98
CA ILE A 48 -8.69 -13.46 11.69
C ILE A 48 -8.89 -12.28 10.72
N SER A 49 -8.08 -11.28 10.90
CA SER A 49 -8.14 -10.07 10.08
C SER A 49 -6.74 -9.50 9.90
N GLU A 50 -6.44 -9.06 8.70
CA GLU A 50 -5.16 -8.50 8.31
C GLU A 50 -5.38 -7.10 7.75
N ILE A 51 -4.37 -6.26 7.89
CA ILE A 51 -4.34 -4.91 7.37
C ILE A 51 -2.99 -4.67 6.68
N ASP A 52 -3.05 -4.11 5.49
CA ASP A 52 -1.90 -3.74 4.69
C ASP A 52 -2.23 -2.43 3.97
N LEU A 53 -1.55 -1.35 4.33
CA LEU A 53 -1.82 0.00 3.82
C LEU A 53 -0.54 0.70 3.40
N GLY A 54 -0.47 1.15 2.15
CA GLY A 54 0.49 2.15 1.69
C GLY A 54 0.00 3.55 2.07
N LEU A 55 0.78 4.28 2.85
CA LEU A 55 0.41 5.58 3.39
C LEU A 55 1.33 6.68 2.86
N SER A 56 0.79 7.85 2.50
CA SER A 56 1.55 9.05 2.19
C SER A 56 1.24 10.15 3.21
N SER A 57 2.27 10.63 3.92
CA SER A 57 2.09 11.76 4.84
C SER A 57 1.96 13.07 4.05
N GLN A 58 1.06 13.91 4.53
CA GLN A 58 0.70 15.20 3.97
C GLN A 58 1.19 16.32 4.91
N ASP A 59 0.66 17.51 4.73
CA ASP A 59 1.00 18.70 5.52
C ASP A 59 0.99 18.46 7.03
N GLN A 60 2.03 18.94 7.69
CA GLN A 60 2.15 18.95 9.13
C GLN A 60 1.50 20.20 9.74
N ARG A 61 0.74 20.02 10.79
CA ARG A 61 0.16 21.10 11.61
C ARG A 61 0.47 20.87 13.08
N GLY A 62 1.51 21.53 13.57
CA GLY A 62 2.01 21.31 14.93
C GLY A 62 2.55 19.89 15.11
N SER A 63 2.04 19.15 16.09
CA SER A 63 2.40 17.76 16.35
C SER A 63 1.49 16.73 15.63
N THR A 64 0.73 17.18 14.64
CA THR A 64 -0.19 16.35 13.85
C THR A 64 0.21 16.38 12.39
N ILE A 65 0.33 15.21 11.79
CA ILE A 65 0.59 15.03 10.36
C ILE A 65 -0.60 14.25 9.79
N ASN A 66 -1.25 14.81 8.77
CA ASN A 66 -2.29 14.10 8.05
C ASN A 66 -1.64 13.09 7.10
N PHE A 67 -2.33 12.02 6.78
CA PHE A 67 -1.91 11.09 5.73
C PHE A 67 -3.11 10.58 4.95
N LEU A 68 -2.84 10.11 3.74
CA LEU A 68 -3.77 9.39 2.89
C LEU A 68 -3.31 7.93 2.78
N ALA A 69 -4.24 7.01 2.72
CA ALA A 69 -3.96 5.66 2.26
C ALA A 69 -4.03 5.66 0.74
N GLU A 70 -2.92 5.39 0.11
CA GLU A 70 -2.79 5.40 -1.36
C GLU A 70 -3.20 4.06 -1.96
N ASP A 71 -2.94 2.98 -1.23
CA ASP A 71 -3.28 1.62 -1.63
C ASP A 71 -3.38 0.71 -0.40
N GLY A 72 -4.01 -0.44 -0.56
CA GLY A 72 -4.00 -1.49 0.44
C GLY A 72 -5.32 -2.24 0.56
N PHE A 73 -5.36 -3.12 1.54
CA PHE A 73 -6.53 -3.93 1.83
C PHE A 73 -6.68 -4.21 3.32
N ILE A 74 -7.88 -4.63 3.68
CA ILE A 74 -8.20 -5.20 4.99
C ILE A 74 -8.95 -6.49 4.74
N THR A 75 -8.58 -7.56 5.45
CA THR A 75 -9.27 -8.84 5.35
C THR A 75 -10.16 -9.10 6.56
N LEU A 76 -11.27 -9.79 6.34
CA LEU A 76 -12.10 -10.38 7.39
C LEU A 76 -12.28 -11.87 7.06
N THR A 77 -11.37 -12.72 7.56
CA THR A 77 -11.22 -14.12 7.17
C THR A 77 -10.90 -14.24 5.68
N ASP A 78 -11.86 -14.68 4.87
CA ASP A 78 -11.69 -14.93 3.44
C ASP A 78 -12.18 -13.76 2.55
N LYS A 79 -12.65 -12.66 3.17
CA LYS A 79 -13.11 -11.47 2.45
C LYS A 79 -12.07 -10.39 2.51
N GLU A 80 -11.69 -9.91 1.35
CA GLU A 80 -10.81 -8.77 1.17
C GLU A 80 -11.64 -7.52 0.87
N PHE A 81 -11.29 -6.43 1.53
CA PHE A 81 -11.86 -5.10 1.32
C PHE A 81 -10.76 -4.19 0.83
N LEU A 82 -10.93 -3.64 -0.34
CA LEU A 82 -10.00 -2.69 -0.93
C LEU A 82 -10.25 -1.29 -0.36
N ILE A 83 -9.19 -0.49 -0.33
CA ILE A 83 -9.30 0.91 0.07
C ILE A 83 -10.09 1.68 -0.98
N SER A 84 -11.08 2.46 -0.53
CA SER A 84 -11.76 3.42 -1.37
C SER A 84 -11.46 4.86 -0.96
N ASN A 85 -11.55 5.19 0.31
CA ASN A 85 -11.31 6.54 0.80
C ASN A 85 -10.88 6.51 2.27
N LEU A 86 -9.60 6.24 2.52
CA LEU A 86 -9.04 6.23 3.86
C LEU A 86 -8.13 7.42 4.10
N GLU A 87 -8.44 8.16 5.14
CA GLU A 87 -7.63 9.24 5.66
C GLU A 87 -7.18 8.93 7.08
N GLY A 88 -6.06 9.50 7.45
CA GLY A 88 -5.60 9.34 8.82
C GLY A 88 -4.75 10.49 9.31
N LYS A 89 -4.34 10.35 10.56
CA LYS A 89 -3.51 11.32 11.26
C LYS A 89 -2.52 10.62 12.15
N PHE A 90 -1.27 11.01 12.02
CA PHE A 90 -0.27 10.81 13.06
C PHE A 90 -0.44 11.94 14.09
N LEU A 91 -0.61 11.58 15.33
CA LEU A 91 -0.85 12.52 16.44
C LEU A 91 0.31 12.45 17.43
N ARG A 92 0.68 13.59 18.00
CA ARG A 92 1.75 13.71 18.99
C ARG A 92 3.05 13.07 18.51
N GLU A 93 3.51 13.49 17.32
CA GLU A 93 4.78 13.01 16.74
C GLU A 93 4.78 11.49 16.54
N GLY A 94 3.67 10.93 16.06
CA GLY A 94 3.56 9.50 15.78
C GLY A 94 3.20 8.61 16.97
N LYS A 95 3.04 9.14 18.20
CA LYS A 95 2.63 8.31 19.35
C LYS A 95 1.26 7.66 19.20
N TYR A 96 0.42 8.24 18.36
CA TYR A 96 -0.90 7.71 18.05
C TYR A 96 -1.17 7.84 16.55
N ILE A 97 -1.93 6.87 16.04
CA ILE A 97 -2.44 6.87 14.66
C ILE A 97 -3.96 6.80 14.73
N ARG A 98 -4.64 7.63 13.94
CA ARG A 98 -6.07 7.52 13.73
C ARG A 98 -6.33 7.31 12.25
N ILE A 99 -7.13 6.31 11.91
CA ILE A 99 -7.55 5.99 10.53
C ILE A 99 -9.06 5.97 10.50
N ASN A 100 -9.67 6.68 9.53
CA ASN A 100 -11.10 6.64 9.30
C ASN A 100 -11.37 6.68 7.81
N GLY A 101 -12.49 6.15 7.39
CA GLY A 101 -12.94 6.24 6.02
C GLY A 101 -13.76 5.05 5.59
N GLU A 102 -13.78 4.83 4.30
CA GLU A 102 -14.58 3.80 3.65
C GLU A 102 -13.66 2.84 2.92
N ILE A 103 -14.06 1.57 2.89
CA ILE A 103 -13.43 0.50 2.13
C ILE A 103 -14.50 -0.20 1.32
N GLU A 104 -14.12 -0.74 0.17
CA GLU A 104 -15.06 -1.42 -0.72
C GLU A 104 -14.87 -2.92 -0.63
N SER A 105 -15.98 -3.65 -0.54
CA SER A 105 -15.97 -5.08 -0.78
C SER A 105 -16.07 -5.34 -2.28
N SER A 106 -15.65 -6.52 -2.73
CA SER A 106 -15.81 -6.99 -4.10
C SER A 106 -17.27 -6.94 -4.64
N ARG A 107 -18.24 -6.74 -3.75
CA ARG A 107 -19.68 -6.59 -4.07
C ARG A 107 -20.14 -5.14 -4.09
N GLY A 108 -19.25 -4.15 -3.90
CA GLY A 108 -19.59 -2.72 -3.96
C GLY A 108 -20.40 -2.20 -2.77
N PHE A 109 -20.34 -2.84 -1.61
CA PHE A 109 -20.99 -2.34 -0.40
C PHE A 109 -20.00 -1.50 0.40
N ASP A 110 -20.41 -0.27 0.69
CA ASP A 110 -19.65 0.66 1.51
C ASP A 110 -19.47 0.09 2.92
N THR A 111 -18.23 -0.05 3.31
CA THR A 111 -17.87 -0.50 4.64
C THR A 111 -17.07 0.60 5.31
N SER A 112 -17.55 1.12 6.43
CA SER A 112 -16.85 2.17 7.15
C SER A 112 -15.88 1.59 8.16
N ILE A 113 -14.72 2.24 8.31
CA ILE A 113 -13.73 1.90 9.33
C ILE A 113 -13.41 3.09 10.23
N SER A 114 -13.09 2.79 11.47
CA SER A 114 -12.57 3.75 12.42
C SER A 114 -11.60 3.06 13.37
N PHE A 115 -10.30 3.35 13.21
CA PHE A 115 -9.23 2.73 13.97
C PHE A 115 -8.44 3.76 14.75
N PHE A 116 -7.95 3.34 15.91
CA PHE A 116 -7.05 4.10 16.76
C PHE A 116 -5.88 3.23 17.19
N GLY A 117 -4.68 3.61 16.78
CA GLY A 117 -3.42 2.96 17.10
C GLY A 117 -2.65 3.72 18.16
N ARG A 118 -2.02 2.99 19.05
CA ARG A 118 -1.06 3.51 20.03
C ARG A 118 0.30 2.85 19.79
N LEU A 119 1.35 3.68 19.77
CA LEU A 119 2.73 3.22 19.73
C LEU A 119 3.01 2.31 20.92
N VAL A 120 3.54 1.13 20.65
CA VAL A 120 3.94 0.11 21.62
C VAL A 120 5.46 0.14 21.78
N GLU A 121 6.17 0.11 20.65
CA GLU A 121 7.63 0.07 20.59
C GLU A 121 8.10 0.73 19.30
N GLU A 122 9.31 1.24 19.29
CA GLU A 122 9.91 1.96 18.18
C GLU A 122 11.34 1.50 17.99
N SER A 123 11.74 1.33 16.75
CA SER A 123 13.11 1.05 16.32
C SER A 123 13.57 2.11 15.31
N LYS A 124 14.79 1.97 14.82
CA LYS A 124 15.35 2.91 13.84
C LYS A 124 14.55 2.94 12.52
N ASP A 125 14.05 1.78 12.07
CA ASP A 125 13.50 1.60 10.73
C ASP A 125 12.00 1.33 10.74
N ALA A 126 11.42 1.08 11.91
CA ALA A 126 10.00 0.74 12.02
C ALA A 126 9.44 1.00 13.43
N SER A 127 8.13 1.19 13.50
CA SER A 127 7.38 1.36 14.74
C SER A 127 6.28 0.32 14.85
N VAL A 128 6.07 -0.23 16.03
CA VAL A 128 5.00 -1.20 16.31
C VAL A 128 3.84 -0.49 17.01
N TYR A 129 2.63 -0.68 16.48
CA TYR A 129 1.40 -0.13 17.04
C TYR A 129 0.41 -1.23 17.44
N GLY A 130 -0.27 -1.01 18.55
CA GLY A 130 -1.49 -1.74 18.89
C GLY A 130 -2.70 -0.93 18.45
N PHE A 131 -3.51 -1.47 17.55
CA PHE A 131 -4.73 -0.84 17.06
C PHE A 131 -5.97 -1.45 17.70
N THR A 132 -6.94 -0.58 17.97
CA THR A 132 -8.31 -0.95 18.28
C THR A 132 -9.26 -0.12 17.43
N GLY A 133 -10.44 -0.67 17.15
CA GLY A 133 -11.39 0.07 16.33
C GLY A 133 -12.59 -0.74 15.92
N ARG A 134 -13.22 -0.33 14.83
CA ARG A 134 -14.41 -0.96 14.29
C ARG A 134 -14.38 -0.97 12.78
N ILE A 135 -14.90 -2.07 12.22
CA ILE A 135 -15.32 -2.17 10.82
C ILE A 135 -16.82 -2.35 10.84
N THR A 136 -17.56 -1.49 10.16
CA THR A 136 -19.02 -1.54 10.09
C THR A 136 -19.42 -1.80 8.64
N THR A 137 -19.95 -3.00 8.41
CA THR A 137 -20.55 -3.41 7.13
C THR A 137 -22.05 -3.12 7.15
N SER A 138 -22.75 -3.36 6.05
CA SER A 138 -24.23 -3.30 5.99
C SER A 138 -24.90 -4.23 7.00
N ASP A 139 -24.26 -5.35 7.32
CA ASP A 139 -24.87 -6.44 8.07
C ASP A 139 -24.39 -6.49 9.52
N GLU A 140 -23.16 -6.08 9.79
CA GLU A 140 -22.52 -6.35 11.07
C GLU A 140 -21.45 -5.29 11.44
N THR A 141 -21.18 -5.15 12.74
CA THR A 141 -20.08 -4.33 13.24
C THR A 141 -19.06 -5.20 13.96
N TYR A 142 -17.83 -5.19 13.46
CA TYR A 142 -16.69 -5.90 14.01
C TYR A 142 -15.88 -4.97 14.92
N LYS A 143 -15.53 -5.42 16.11
CA LYS A 143 -14.50 -4.81 16.95
C LYS A 143 -13.14 -5.34 16.50
N ILE A 144 -12.19 -4.44 16.24
CA ILE A 144 -10.88 -4.79 15.71
C ILE A 144 -9.81 -4.65 16.78
N ILE A 145 -8.89 -5.61 16.79
CA ILE A 145 -7.67 -5.58 17.60
C ILE A 145 -6.54 -6.05 16.70
N TYR A 146 -5.60 -5.15 16.35
CA TYR A 146 -4.43 -5.48 15.55
C TYR A 146 -3.13 -5.19 16.29
N THR A 147 -2.09 -5.92 15.93
CA THR A 147 -0.69 -5.54 16.12
C THR A 147 -0.13 -5.25 14.73
N THR A 148 0.41 -4.05 14.53
CA THR A 148 0.90 -3.61 13.24
C THR A 148 2.32 -3.09 13.34
N LYS A 149 3.04 -3.19 12.22
CA LYS A 149 4.33 -2.58 11.98
C LYS A 149 4.16 -1.44 10.99
N LEU A 150 4.64 -0.26 11.31
CA LEU A 150 4.76 0.87 10.41
C LEU A 150 6.23 0.98 9.99
N SER A 151 6.52 0.75 8.74
CA SER A 151 7.86 0.89 8.15
C SER A 151 7.91 2.13 7.28
N THR A 152 9.01 2.90 7.34
CA THR A 152 9.25 4.01 6.42
C THR A 152 9.76 3.46 5.10
N LEU A 153 9.09 3.75 3.99
CA LEU A 153 9.54 3.36 2.66
C LEU A 153 10.63 4.31 2.16
N SER A 154 10.36 5.61 2.15
CA SER A 154 11.35 6.64 1.84
C SER A 154 10.73 8.04 2.02
N LYS A 155 11.56 9.08 1.97
CA LYS A 155 11.09 10.43 1.68
C LYS A 155 10.71 10.52 0.23
N ILE A 156 9.58 11.16 -0.07
CA ILE A 156 9.19 11.55 -1.42
C ILE A 156 10.03 12.78 -1.79
N ASP A 157 11.28 12.56 -2.18
CA ASP A 157 12.18 13.62 -2.60
C ASP A 157 12.07 13.79 -4.12
N THR A 158 11.80 14.99 -4.57
CA THR A 158 11.74 15.40 -5.98
C THR A 158 13.11 15.41 -6.68
N THR A 159 14.14 14.84 -6.06
CA THR A 159 15.51 14.88 -6.61
C THR A 159 16.20 13.53 -6.38
N SER A 160 15.96 12.58 -7.28
CA SER A 160 16.60 11.26 -7.24
C SER A 160 17.92 11.29 -7.99
N THR A 161 18.99 10.80 -7.36
CA THR A 161 20.29 10.58 -8.00
C THR A 161 20.32 9.14 -8.54
N ILE A 162 20.59 9.03 -9.83
CA ILE A 162 20.55 7.80 -10.63
C ILE A 162 21.50 6.74 -10.09
N THR A 163 20.99 5.54 -9.86
CA THR A 163 21.76 4.29 -9.84
C THR A 163 21.08 3.33 -10.83
N GLU A 164 21.77 3.02 -11.94
CA GLU A 164 21.26 2.12 -12.98
C GLU A 164 21.33 0.66 -12.49
N GLU A 165 20.21 0.09 -12.03
CA GLU A 165 19.95 -1.33 -12.11
C GLU A 165 18.55 -1.51 -12.69
N SER A 166 18.46 -1.94 -13.95
CA SER A 166 17.19 -2.20 -14.61
C SER A 166 16.63 -3.56 -14.17
N ASN A 167 15.68 -3.56 -13.27
CA ASN A 167 14.78 -4.69 -13.13
C ASN A 167 13.80 -4.63 -14.31
N ASP A 168 13.96 -5.53 -15.28
CA ASP A 168 13.07 -5.65 -16.45
C ASP A 168 11.71 -6.21 -16.03
N ILE A 169 10.91 -5.41 -15.32
CA ILE A 169 9.56 -5.79 -14.94
C ILE A 169 8.67 -5.71 -16.19
N THR A 170 7.99 -6.81 -16.49
CA THR A 170 7.00 -6.87 -17.55
C THR A 170 5.61 -7.00 -16.93
N LEU A 171 4.74 -6.04 -17.25
CA LEU A 171 3.34 -6.00 -16.84
C LEU A 171 2.47 -6.35 -18.05
N HIS A 172 1.59 -7.33 -17.91
CA HIS A 172 0.65 -7.70 -18.97
C HIS A 172 -0.73 -7.16 -18.69
N ILE A 173 -1.36 -6.50 -19.65
CA ILE A 173 -2.80 -6.26 -19.70
C ILE A 173 -3.44 -7.58 -20.12
N LEU A 174 -4.23 -8.18 -19.24
CA LEU A 174 -4.74 -9.52 -19.45
C LEU A 174 -5.85 -9.54 -20.50
N ARG A 175 -5.98 -10.64 -21.20
CA ARG A 175 -7.03 -10.84 -22.20
C ARG A 175 -8.42 -10.76 -21.54
N GLY A 176 -9.30 -9.92 -22.07
CA GLY A 176 -10.64 -9.68 -21.56
C GLY A 176 -10.72 -8.54 -20.55
N SER A 177 -9.63 -7.82 -20.30
CA SER A 177 -9.58 -6.69 -19.36
C SER A 177 -10.53 -5.55 -19.72
N SER A 178 -10.84 -5.39 -21.00
CA SER A 178 -11.88 -4.46 -21.49
C SER A 178 -13.32 -4.82 -21.05
N SER A 179 -13.54 -6.01 -20.48
CA SER A 179 -14.84 -6.49 -20.04
C SER A 179 -14.90 -6.64 -18.54
N GLN A 180 -15.56 -5.69 -17.85
CA GLN A 180 -15.68 -5.73 -16.39
C GLN A 180 -16.34 -7.04 -15.92
N GLY A 181 -15.67 -7.78 -15.03
CA GLY A 181 -16.22 -8.96 -14.40
C GLY A 181 -16.15 -10.28 -15.20
N ILE A 182 -15.50 -10.31 -16.39
CA ILE A 182 -15.48 -11.48 -17.27
C ILE A 182 -14.12 -12.19 -17.33
N ILE A 183 -13.10 -11.66 -16.71
CA ILE A 183 -11.68 -12.04 -16.91
C ILE A 183 -11.37 -13.48 -16.51
N ASP A 184 -12.08 -14.05 -15.57
CA ASP A 184 -11.79 -15.38 -15.02
C ASP A 184 -11.98 -16.56 -16.00
N SER A 185 -12.60 -16.34 -17.15
CA SER A 185 -12.81 -17.41 -18.10
C SER A 185 -11.61 -17.69 -19.02
N TYR A 186 -10.57 -16.85 -18.99
CA TYR A 186 -9.47 -16.90 -19.95
C TYR A 186 -8.05 -16.99 -19.34
N ILE A 187 -7.91 -16.91 -18.03
CA ILE A 187 -6.64 -17.20 -17.39
C ILE A 187 -6.38 -18.69 -17.60
N ASP A 188 -5.25 -18.99 -18.24
CA ASP A 188 -4.82 -20.32 -18.64
C ASP A 188 -5.17 -21.39 -17.59
N ALA A 189 -6.02 -22.33 -17.97
CA ALA A 189 -6.49 -23.42 -17.11
C ALA A 189 -5.36 -24.30 -16.53
N SER A 190 -4.12 -24.14 -16.99
CA SER A 190 -2.93 -24.79 -16.42
C SER A 190 -2.46 -24.11 -15.13
N SER A 191 -2.52 -22.79 -15.05
CA SER A 191 -2.12 -22.05 -13.83
C SER A 191 -3.19 -22.11 -12.72
N ILE A 192 -4.48 -22.25 -13.12
CA ILE A 192 -5.58 -22.44 -12.17
C ILE A 192 -5.55 -23.84 -11.55
N ARG A 193 -5.07 -24.85 -12.26
CA ARG A 193 -5.03 -26.24 -11.74
C ARG A 193 -4.07 -26.39 -10.57
N ASP A 194 -2.97 -25.67 -10.55
CA ASP A 194 -1.99 -25.77 -9.45
C ASP A 194 -2.42 -24.93 -8.23
N GLN A 195 -3.19 -23.86 -8.41
CA GLN A 195 -3.77 -23.07 -7.30
C GLN A 195 -5.09 -23.64 -6.79
N ALA A 196 -5.94 -24.20 -7.63
CA ALA A 196 -7.24 -24.78 -7.25
C ALA A 196 -7.15 -26.07 -6.44
N VAL A 197 -5.99 -26.74 -6.43
CA VAL A 197 -5.78 -27.96 -5.62
C VAL A 197 -5.47 -27.63 -4.15
N SER A 198 -5.09 -26.41 -3.82
CA SER A 198 -4.77 -26.03 -2.44
C SER A 198 -5.88 -25.32 -1.67
N THR A 199 -6.99 -24.93 -2.30
CA THR A 199 -8.09 -24.25 -1.61
C THR A 199 -9.43 -24.82 -2.03
N GLN A 200 -9.84 -25.90 -1.32
CA GLN A 200 -11.26 -26.18 -1.14
C GLN A 200 -11.83 -25.15 -0.15
N SER A 201 -12.01 -23.93 -0.55
CA SER A 201 -12.88 -22.98 0.13
C SER A 201 -13.76 -22.30 -0.91
N SER A 202 -15.00 -22.61 -0.75
CA SER A 202 -16.17 -22.11 -1.41
C SER A 202 -16.12 -20.59 -1.63
N ASP A 203 -16.25 -20.19 -2.89
CA ASP A 203 -17.19 -19.17 -3.30
C ASP A 203 -16.99 -17.78 -2.68
N ASP A 204 -16.18 -16.91 -3.23
CA ASP A 204 -16.29 -15.46 -3.21
C ASP A 204 -14.96 -14.66 -3.27
N SER A 205 -13.81 -15.31 -3.43
CA SER A 205 -12.50 -14.62 -3.41
C SER A 205 -11.74 -14.65 -4.73
N LEU A 206 -12.43 -14.82 -5.86
CA LEU A 206 -11.80 -14.61 -7.16
C LEU A 206 -11.64 -13.11 -7.39
N ARG A 207 -10.46 -12.61 -6.99
CA ARG A 207 -10.07 -11.23 -7.29
C ARG A 207 -9.93 -11.09 -8.79
N LEU A 208 -10.75 -10.25 -9.40
CA LEU A 208 -10.66 -9.94 -10.82
C LEU A 208 -9.37 -9.16 -11.06
N ARG A 209 -8.45 -9.77 -11.80
CA ARG A 209 -7.20 -9.13 -12.22
C ARG A 209 -7.33 -8.67 -13.66
N TYR A 210 -6.92 -7.45 -13.90
CA TYR A 210 -6.87 -6.84 -15.22
C TYR A 210 -5.44 -6.73 -15.74
N PHE A 211 -4.49 -6.75 -14.80
CA PHE A 211 -3.06 -6.82 -15.06
C PHE A 211 -2.48 -8.12 -14.49
N SER A 212 -1.34 -8.55 -15.00
CA SER A 212 -0.65 -9.76 -14.54
C SER A 212 -0.19 -9.70 -13.08
N GLN A 213 -0.10 -8.51 -12.52
CA GLN A 213 0.25 -8.26 -11.12
C GLN A 213 -0.76 -7.32 -10.48
N ASP A 214 -0.98 -7.45 -9.18
CA ASP A 214 -1.86 -6.58 -8.40
C ASP A 214 -1.17 -5.28 -8.00
N ARG A 215 0.14 -5.35 -7.79
CA ARG A 215 1.03 -4.25 -7.45
C ARG A 215 2.38 -4.47 -8.13
N ILE A 216 3.09 -3.37 -8.38
CA ILE A 216 4.49 -3.42 -8.81
C ILE A 216 5.32 -2.56 -7.87
N SER A 217 6.57 -2.99 -7.64
CA SER A 217 7.55 -2.23 -6.87
C SER A 217 8.78 -2.01 -7.74
N VAL A 218 9.16 -0.77 -7.90
CA VAL A 218 10.27 -0.37 -8.78
C VAL A 218 11.07 0.76 -8.14
N GLU A 219 12.31 0.93 -8.55
CA GLU A 219 13.11 2.07 -8.14
C GLU A 219 12.81 3.32 -8.97
N PRO A 220 13.03 4.53 -8.42
CA PRO A 220 12.97 5.76 -9.19
C PRO A 220 13.95 5.72 -10.38
N ASN A 221 13.53 6.30 -11.49
CA ASN A 221 14.22 6.29 -12.79
C ASN A 221 14.31 4.90 -13.48
N SER A 222 13.62 3.90 -12.95
CA SER A 222 13.48 2.61 -13.62
C SER A 222 12.34 2.62 -14.63
N SER A 223 12.37 1.66 -15.54
CA SER A 223 11.34 1.49 -16.57
C SER A 223 10.71 0.11 -16.47
N ILE A 224 9.45 0.01 -16.86
CA ILE A 224 8.75 -1.26 -17.03
C ILE A 224 8.22 -1.39 -18.46
N THR A 225 8.06 -2.61 -18.93
CA THR A 225 7.41 -2.91 -20.20
C THR A 225 5.96 -3.31 -19.93
N ILE A 226 5.00 -2.65 -20.59
CA ILE A 226 3.59 -3.03 -20.56
C ILE A 226 3.25 -3.70 -21.88
N ILE A 227 2.70 -4.91 -21.84
CA ILE A 227 2.27 -5.69 -23.01
C ILE A 227 0.76 -5.79 -23.01
N ASN A 228 0.12 -5.51 -24.14
CA ASN A 228 -1.32 -5.66 -24.31
C ASN A 228 -1.65 -7.05 -24.88
N ASP A 229 -2.11 -7.97 -24.02
CA ASP A 229 -2.60 -9.30 -24.44
C ASP A 229 -4.13 -9.31 -24.69
N ASP A 230 -4.81 -8.18 -24.47
CA ASP A 230 -6.23 -8.05 -24.78
C ASP A 230 -6.47 -7.88 -26.29
N VAL A 231 -7.72 -7.95 -26.68
CA VAL A 231 -8.18 -7.89 -28.08
C VAL A 231 -8.51 -6.46 -28.54
N VAL A 232 -8.48 -5.50 -27.64
CA VAL A 232 -8.71 -4.07 -27.90
C VAL A 232 -7.47 -3.26 -27.56
N SER A 233 -7.41 -2.04 -28.07
CA SER A 233 -6.36 -1.07 -27.76
C SER A 233 -6.58 -0.49 -26.36
N HIS A 234 -5.51 -0.29 -25.61
CA HIS A 234 -5.50 0.28 -24.25
C HIS A 234 -4.57 1.48 -24.18
N THR A 235 -4.84 2.37 -23.23
CA THR A 235 -3.92 3.44 -22.81
C THR A 235 -3.68 3.32 -21.32
N VAL A 236 -2.52 3.78 -20.84
CA VAL A 236 -2.19 3.76 -19.41
C VAL A 236 -1.80 5.15 -18.96
N PHE A 237 -2.57 5.67 -18.01
CA PHE A 237 -2.35 6.98 -17.41
C PHE A 237 -2.06 6.80 -15.91
N SER A 238 -1.32 7.74 -15.34
CA SER A 238 -1.25 7.87 -13.89
C SER A 238 -2.18 8.96 -13.38
N GLY A 239 -2.72 8.76 -12.17
CA GLY A 239 -3.63 9.75 -11.62
C GLY A 239 -4.15 9.43 -10.22
N LYS A 240 -5.06 10.29 -9.78
CA LYS A 240 -5.76 10.16 -8.51
C LYS A 240 -7.17 9.67 -8.73
N GLU A 241 -7.62 8.72 -7.93
CA GLU A 241 -9.00 8.24 -7.94
C GLU A 241 -9.93 9.26 -7.26
N ASN A 242 -11.07 9.54 -7.91
CA ASN A 242 -12.12 10.41 -7.41
C ASN A 242 -13.24 9.57 -6.83
N TYR A 243 -13.14 9.20 -5.57
CA TYR A 243 -14.10 8.35 -4.90
C TYR A 243 -15.50 8.99 -4.88
N GLY A 244 -16.49 8.19 -5.29
CA GLY A 244 -17.88 8.64 -5.34
C GLY A 244 -18.28 9.36 -6.63
N ASP A 245 -17.34 9.72 -7.50
CA ASP A 245 -17.65 10.25 -8.83
C ASP A 245 -17.63 9.14 -9.89
N ARG A 246 -18.80 8.69 -10.30
CA ARG A 246 -18.96 7.65 -11.34
C ARG A 246 -18.76 8.17 -12.76
N HIS A 247 -18.77 9.48 -12.96
CA HIS A 247 -18.65 10.11 -14.28
C HIS A 247 -17.20 10.46 -14.59
N ASP A 248 -16.42 10.77 -13.56
CA ASP A 248 -15.01 11.10 -13.68
C ASP A 248 -14.24 10.39 -12.55
N PRO A 249 -14.06 9.06 -12.67
CA PRO A 249 -13.50 8.25 -11.58
C PRO A 249 -12.02 8.51 -11.31
N PHE A 250 -11.31 9.16 -12.24
CA PHE A 250 -9.89 9.48 -12.10
C PHE A 250 -9.56 10.88 -12.62
N THR A 251 -8.65 11.55 -11.93
CA THR A 251 -7.99 12.77 -12.41
C THR A 251 -6.55 12.45 -12.75
N ALA A 252 -6.15 12.59 -14.02
CA ALA A 252 -4.78 12.38 -14.46
C ALA A 252 -3.83 13.38 -13.75
N ASP A 253 -2.68 12.89 -13.30
CA ASP A 253 -1.65 13.70 -12.63
C ASP A 253 -0.55 14.16 -13.60
N GLY A 254 -0.55 13.63 -14.83
CA GLY A 254 0.38 13.99 -15.89
C GLY A 254 1.78 13.38 -15.77
N ARG A 255 2.04 12.54 -14.79
CA ARG A 255 3.35 11.88 -14.65
C ARG A 255 3.54 10.77 -15.69
N ILE A 256 2.50 9.98 -15.96
CA ILE A 256 2.50 8.94 -17.00
C ILE A 256 1.25 9.13 -17.87
N ALA A 257 1.45 9.13 -19.18
CA ALA A 257 0.40 9.08 -20.18
C ALA A 257 0.97 8.39 -21.42
N THR A 258 0.42 7.24 -21.80
CA THR A 258 0.89 6.50 -22.97
C THR A 258 0.08 6.80 -24.20
N ASP A 259 0.69 6.57 -25.37
CA ASP A 259 -0.07 6.35 -26.60
C ASP A 259 -0.86 5.03 -26.51
N ALA A 260 -1.75 4.80 -27.49
CA ALA A 260 -2.51 3.60 -27.58
C ALA A 260 -1.62 2.35 -27.77
N ILE A 261 -1.81 1.36 -26.93
CA ILE A 261 -1.12 0.06 -26.98
C ILE A 261 -2.03 -0.92 -27.72
N GLU A 262 -1.75 -1.14 -29.00
CA GLU A 262 -2.54 -2.03 -29.83
C GLU A 262 -2.42 -3.50 -29.35
N PRO A 263 -3.41 -4.36 -29.64
CA PRO A 263 -3.34 -5.79 -29.32
C PRO A 263 -2.04 -6.45 -29.74
N GLY A 264 -1.39 -7.14 -28.83
CA GLY A 264 -0.09 -7.82 -29.03
C GLY A 264 1.10 -6.87 -29.15
N LYS A 265 0.94 -5.58 -28.84
CA LYS A 265 2.02 -4.59 -28.79
C LYS A 265 2.41 -4.28 -27.36
N SER A 266 3.55 -3.63 -27.21
CA SER A 266 4.09 -3.20 -25.93
C SER A 266 4.54 -1.75 -25.97
N ILE A 267 4.58 -1.15 -24.79
CA ILE A 267 5.16 0.19 -24.56
C ILE A 267 6.05 0.12 -23.32
N VAL A 268 7.05 0.99 -23.29
CA VAL A 268 7.90 1.17 -22.09
C VAL A 268 7.48 2.47 -21.41
N ILE A 269 7.28 2.43 -20.10
CA ILE A 269 7.04 3.61 -19.27
C ILE A 269 8.16 3.72 -18.25
N THR A 270 8.53 4.96 -17.89
CA THR A 270 9.58 5.27 -16.91
C THR A 270 8.96 6.00 -15.72
N PHE A 271 9.42 5.69 -14.53
CA PHE A 271 9.02 6.33 -13.29
C PHE A 271 10.12 7.30 -12.83
N ASP A 272 9.97 8.58 -13.14
CA ASP A 272 11.02 9.57 -12.88
C ASP A 272 11.18 9.92 -11.40
N ASP A 273 10.07 9.97 -10.64
CA ASP A 273 10.03 10.40 -9.25
C ASP A 273 9.63 9.27 -8.32
N ALA A 274 10.14 9.30 -7.08
CA ALA A 274 9.65 8.42 -6.02
C ALA A 274 8.20 8.76 -5.64
N GLY A 275 7.41 7.73 -5.29
CA GLY A 275 6.03 7.90 -4.84
C GLY A 275 5.11 6.75 -5.24
N PHE A 276 3.84 6.92 -4.93
CA PHE A 276 2.79 6.03 -5.39
C PHE A 276 2.27 6.51 -6.75
N TYR A 277 2.16 5.58 -7.70
CA TYR A 277 1.57 5.82 -9.01
C TYR A 277 0.37 4.89 -9.15
N ARG A 278 -0.81 5.45 -9.20
CA ARG A 278 -1.99 4.68 -9.58
C ARG A 278 -2.12 4.73 -11.08
N LEU A 279 -1.84 3.60 -11.72
CA LEU A 279 -1.97 3.43 -13.16
C LEU A 279 -3.37 2.93 -13.47
N TYR A 280 -4.01 3.49 -14.49
CA TYR A 280 -5.35 3.14 -14.89
C TYR A 280 -5.55 3.34 -16.39
N ASP A 281 -6.58 2.71 -16.97
CA ASP A 281 -7.03 2.96 -18.32
C ASP A 281 -8.23 3.90 -18.28
N PRO A 282 -8.17 5.09 -18.93
CA PRO A 282 -9.28 6.05 -18.94
C PRO A 282 -10.56 5.53 -19.58
N ASP A 283 -10.45 4.65 -20.58
CA ASP A 283 -11.59 4.06 -21.27
C ASP A 283 -12.19 2.87 -20.50
N TYR A 284 -11.38 2.26 -19.60
CA TYR A 284 -11.74 1.11 -18.77
C TYR A 284 -11.39 1.36 -17.30
N PRO A 285 -12.13 2.24 -16.58
CA PRO A 285 -11.73 2.74 -15.26
C PRO A 285 -11.61 1.67 -14.14
N TRP A 286 -12.14 0.48 -14.38
CA TRP A 286 -11.95 -0.66 -13.47
C TRP A 286 -10.56 -1.29 -13.57
N MET A 287 -9.83 -1.02 -14.67
CA MET A 287 -8.46 -1.48 -14.86
C MET A 287 -7.52 -0.53 -14.14
N LYS A 288 -7.08 -0.91 -12.96
CA LYS A 288 -6.15 -0.13 -12.15
C LYS A 288 -5.12 -1.01 -11.46
N ILE A 289 -3.92 -0.46 -11.25
CA ILE A 289 -2.83 -1.07 -10.50
C ILE A 289 -2.03 0.04 -9.82
N VAL A 290 -1.38 -0.26 -8.70
CA VAL A 290 -0.49 0.69 -8.02
C VAL A 290 0.96 0.28 -8.19
N ALA A 291 1.79 1.24 -8.57
CA ALA A 291 3.24 1.13 -8.55
C ALA A 291 3.81 1.86 -7.33
N TYR A 292 4.60 1.14 -6.56
CA TYR A 292 5.41 1.65 -5.45
C TYR A 292 6.79 1.98 -6.00
N VAL A 293 7.08 3.26 -6.14
CA VAL A 293 8.33 3.75 -6.71
C VAL A 293 9.18 4.33 -5.59
N PHE A 294 10.07 3.54 -5.01
CA PHE A 294 10.91 3.96 -3.89
C PHE A 294 12.31 3.34 -4.00
N PRO A 295 13.36 4.01 -3.46
CA PRO A 295 14.67 3.42 -3.34
C PRO A 295 14.62 2.13 -2.52
N ASP A 296 15.48 1.17 -2.86
CA ASP A 296 15.55 -0.16 -2.19
C ASP A 296 14.23 -0.97 -2.24
N SER A 297 13.46 -0.79 -3.30
CA SER A 297 12.15 -1.47 -3.46
C SER A 297 12.25 -3.00 -3.50
N ASP A 298 13.40 -3.57 -3.81
CA ASP A 298 13.65 -5.02 -3.81
C ASP A 298 13.46 -5.67 -2.44
N SER A 299 13.51 -4.88 -1.37
CA SER A 299 13.26 -5.37 0.00
C SER A 299 11.78 -5.46 0.35
N ILE A 300 10.89 -4.95 -0.51
CA ILE A 300 9.45 -4.89 -0.28
C ILE A 300 8.77 -5.91 -1.17
N VAL A 301 8.88 -7.20 -0.81
CA VAL A 301 8.07 -8.25 -1.42
C VAL A 301 6.68 -8.18 -0.79
N LEU A 302 5.79 -7.43 -1.44
CA LEU A 302 4.38 -7.31 -1.06
C LEU A 302 3.63 -8.53 -1.59
N GLY A 303 3.28 -9.46 -0.71
CA GLY A 303 2.32 -10.53 -1.00
C GLY A 303 2.87 -11.91 -1.28
N GLU A 304 4.15 -12.20 -1.14
CA GLU A 304 4.63 -13.58 -1.04
C GLU A 304 4.56 -14.05 0.42
N GLY A 305 3.56 -14.87 0.73
CA GLY A 305 3.58 -15.67 1.95
C GLY A 305 4.91 -16.39 2.05
N GLN A 306 5.68 -16.15 3.11
CA GLN A 306 6.93 -16.83 3.37
C GLN A 306 6.66 -18.34 3.44
N ASN A 307 6.91 -19.05 2.36
CA ASN A 307 7.18 -20.49 2.40
C ASN A 307 8.56 -20.65 3.03
N SER A 308 8.65 -20.59 4.34
CA SER A 308 9.83 -21.09 5.06
C SER A 308 9.84 -22.60 4.94
N GLY A 309 10.38 -23.08 3.83
CA GLY A 309 10.82 -24.45 3.72
C GLY A 309 12.06 -24.63 4.55
N ASN A 310 11.97 -25.33 5.65
CA ASN A 310 12.90 -26.37 6.07
C ASN A 310 12.31 -27.17 7.22
#